data_16f9170f941d4a2586842e7dc8a291a7
#
_entry.id   16f9170f941d4a2586842e7dc8a291a7
#
_cell.length_a   1.000
_cell.length_b   1.000
_cell.length_c   1.000
_cell.angle_alpha   90.00
_cell.angle_beta   90.00
_cell.angle_gamma   90.00
#
_symmetry.space_group_name_H-M   'P 1'
#
loop_
_entity.id
_entity.type
_entity.pdbx_description
1 polymer ?
#
loop_
_entity_poly.entity_id
_entity_poly.type
_entity_poly.pdbx_seq_one_letter_code
_entity_poly.pdbx_strand_id
1 'polypeptide(L)'
;MMELENYHAFHFVGLGGVGMCALARILIEKGITVSGSDVSDSAVLQELRNKGAAVFIGHKRENINNADVLVVSSAIGMDNPELQEAKSRDLPIFHRSDVLAAIFKWGKGIAVAGAHGKSTTSAMIGQIFHVAKMDPTIVLGGFTDYLKGNSCLGHGEHIIAEADESDGSFLKFATFLSVVTNIEDDHLDHYGTVENIRKAFVEFLNHVTYKDGGAIVCIDSEGVQAILPQIKKKVISFGINDSAEYRAVNKRYEKQNMLFDVYHYKEKLGTVSLQIPGIHNVRDALGAIVVALYCGISFETSVKALSVFSGVKRRFQTKMKEHGVWIVDDYAHHPTEIAATLKAAKEMGRHRVICAFQPHRYSRTKLLQEEFSEAFIDADVLFFTDIYAAGESPIQGIDGTLIPNLVKRRFPDKPINYVKNVEDLPKELYKAIKPDDMLITMGAGNIYMAGEMLANLMKGKGLSSDYKK
;
A
#
# COMPACT_ATOMS: atom_id res chain seq x y z
N MET A 1 -25.97 2.68 9.76
CA MET A 1 -24.94 2.90 8.74
C MET A 1 -24.81 4.40 8.54
N MET A 2 -23.61 4.95 8.44
CA MET A 2 -23.38 6.38 8.31
C MET A 2 -24.00 6.93 7.02
N GLU A 3 -24.68 8.07 7.11
CA GLU A 3 -25.15 8.90 5.99
C GLU A 3 -24.44 10.23 6.09
N LEU A 4 -23.57 10.53 5.12
CA LEU A 4 -22.69 11.72 5.15
C LEU A 4 -23.48 13.02 5.16
N GLU A 5 -24.65 13.02 4.54
CA GLU A 5 -25.54 14.17 4.40
C GLU A 5 -26.09 14.68 5.74
N ASN A 6 -26.05 13.86 6.79
CA ASN A 6 -26.50 14.23 8.13
C ASN A 6 -25.48 15.05 8.93
N TYR A 7 -24.26 15.24 8.40
CA TYR A 7 -23.16 15.89 9.09
C TYR A 7 -22.51 16.96 8.23
N HIS A 8 -22.15 18.09 8.85
CA HIS A 8 -21.59 19.25 8.15
C HIS A 8 -20.15 19.57 8.56
N ALA A 9 -19.73 19.13 9.76
CA ALA A 9 -18.41 19.41 10.32
C ALA A 9 -17.76 18.14 10.88
N PHE A 10 -16.75 17.63 10.18
CA PHE A 10 -16.00 16.42 10.52
C PHE A 10 -14.71 16.76 11.24
N HIS A 11 -14.44 16.10 12.36
CA HIS A 11 -13.13 16.17 13.02
C HIS A 11 -12.40 14.84 12.93
N PHE A 12 -11.18 14.84 12.38
CA PHE A 12 -10.34 13.66 12.19
C PHE A 12 -9.25 13.61 13.26
N VAL A 13 -9.22 12.54 14.08
CA VAL A 13 -8.13 12.28 15.05
C VAL A 13 -7.02 11.49 14.37
N GLY A 14 -5.81 12.03 14.28
CA GLY A 14 -4.72 11.47 13.48
C GLY A 14 -4.86 11.82 12.00
N LEU A 15 -5.15 13.09 11.69
CA LEU A 15 -5.46 13.61 10.35
C LEU A 15 -4.35 13.38 9.32
N GLY A 16 -3.07 13.34 9.74
CA GLY A 16 -1.91 13.10 8.87
C GLY A 16 -1.75 11.65 8.41
N GLY A 17 -2.51 10.71 8.99
CA GLY A 17 -2.51 9.32 8.56
C GLY A 17 -2.99 9.16 7.12
N VAL A 18 -2.36 8.26 6.33
CA VAL A 18 -2.59 8.10 4.88
C VAL A 18 -4.07 7.91 4.53
N GLY A 19 -4.80 7.06 5.24
CA GLY A 19 -6.24 6.87 5.02
C GLY A 19 -7.09 8.05 5.49
N MET A 20 -6.69 8.72 6.58
CA MET A 20 -7.41 9.85 7.15
C MET A 20 -7.34 11.09 6.25
N CYS A 21 -6.13 11.45 5.80
CA CYS A 21 -5.93 12.61 4.91
C CYS A 21 -6.60 12.43 3.55
N ALA A 22 -6.68 11.20 3.04
CA ALA A 22 -7.37 10.89 1.79
C ALA A 22 -8.88 11.19 1.89
N LEU A 23 -9.53 10.73 2.96
CA LEU A 23 -10.95 10.99 3.21
C LEU A 23 -11.22 12.47 3.48
N ALA A 24 -10.39 13.11 4.32
CA ALA A 24 -10.49 14.53 4.62
C ALA A 24 -10.44 15.38 3.35
N ARG A 25 -9.53 15.07 2.42
CA ARG A 25 -9.40 15.77 1.13
C ARG A 25 -10.68 15.66 0.29
N ILE A 26 -11.24 14.47 0.18
CA ILE A 26 -12.51 14.24 -0.56
C ILE A 26 -13.66 15.02 0.08
N LEU A 27 -13.78 15.02 1.40
CA LEU A 27 -14.84 15.77 2.09
C LEU A 27 -14.69 17.28 1.90
N ILE A 28 -13.45 17.82 1.95
CA ILE A 28 -13.17 19.23 1.67
C ILE A 28 -13.57 19.58 0.23
N GLU A 29 -13.17 18.77 -0.75
CA GLU A 29 -13.50 18.95 -2.17
C GLU A 29 -15.02 18.84 -2.43
N LYS A 30 -15.75 18.09 -1.58
CA LYS A 30 -17.21 18.03 -1.57
C LYS A 30 -17.88 19.24 -0.92
N GLY A 31 -17.11 20.14 -0.30
CA GLY A 31 -17.63 21.34 0.39
C GLY A 31 -18.02 21.09 1.84
N ILE A 32 -17.60 19.96 2.44
CA ILE A 32 -17.86 19.64 3.85
C ILE A 32 -16.76 20.28 4.70
N THR A 33 -17.12 20.86 5.85
CA THR A 33 -16.16 21.43 6.79
C THR A 33 -15.34 20.33 7.45
N VAL A 34 -14.01 20.45 7.39
CA VAL A 34 -13.08 19.48 7.98
C VAL A 34 -12.16 20.17 8.98
N SER A 35 -12.03 19.55 10.13
CA SER A 35 -10.98 19.82 11.11
C SER A 35 -10.27 18.52 11.49
N GLY A 36 -9.13 18.62 12.14
CA GLY A 36 -8.47 17.43 12.69
C GLY A 36 -7.19 17.75 13.42
N SER A 37 -6.71 16.76 14.13
CA SER A 37 -5.50 16.85 14.95
C SER A 37 -4.48 15.76 14.58
N ASP A 38 -3.21 16.02 14.86
CA ASP A 38 -2.14 15.02 14.76
C ASP A 38 -1.06 15.32 15.81
N VAL A 39 -0.25 14.31 16.14
CA VAL A 39 0.84 14.46 17.14
C VAL A 39 1.97 15.34 16.62
N SER A 40 2.19 15.40 15.31
CA SER A 40 3.27 16.17 14.68
C SER A 40 2.82 16.82 13.39
N ASP A 41 3.44 17.95 13.02
CA ASP A 41 3.18 18.61 11.73
C ASP A 41 3.84 17.87 10.57
N SER A 42 3.24 17.98 9.38
CA SER A 42 3.71 17.33 8.17
C SER A 42 3.31 18.12 6.91
N ALA A 43 3.98 17.82 5.79
CA ALA A 43 3.63 18.40 4.49
C ALA A 43 2.18 18.10 4.07
N VAL A 44 1.64 16.94 4.46
CA VAL A 44 0.24 16.57 4.20
C VAL A 44 -0.72 17.44 5.01
N LEU A 45 -0.42 17.70 6.27
CA LEU A 45 -1.23 18.59 7.12
C LEU A 45 -1.19 20.03 6.60
N GLN A 46 -0.03 20.49 6.13
CA GLN A 46 0.10 21.81 5.51
C GLN A 46 -0.73 21.92 4.23
N GLU A 47 -0.74 20.89 3.40
CA GLU A 47 -1.60 20.82 2.20
C GLU A 47 -3.09 20.92 2.59
N LEU A 48 -3.53 20.18 3.60
CA LEU A 48 -4.93 20.22 4.07
C LEU A 48 -5.32 21.59 4.64
N ARG A 49 -4.41 22.27 5.37
CA ARG A 49 -4.62 23.68 5.79
C ARG A 49 -4.84 24.60 4.59
N ASN A 50 -4.01 24.46 3.56
CA ASN A 50 -4.12 25.25 2.33
C ASN A 50 -5.43 24.99 1.58
N LYS A 51 -6.03 23.79 1.77
CA LYS A 51 -7.36 23.41 1.23
C LYS A 51 -8.52 23.83 2.14
N GLY A 52 -8.26 24.46 3.28
CA GLY A 52 -9.28 25.01 4.19
C GLY A 52 -9.59 24.16 5.42
N ALA A 53 -8.83 23.09 5.70
CA ALA A 53 -8.99 22.35 6.95
C ALA A 53 -8.45 23.11 8.16
N ALA A 54 -9.16 23.07 9.29
CA ALA A 54 -8.65 23.52 10.58
C ALA A 54 -7.79 22.41 11.21
N VAL A 55 -6.45 22.59 11.23
CA VAL A 55 -5.50 21.55 11.67
C VAL A 55 -4.83 21.94 12.99
N PHE A 56 -4.90 21.05 13.97
CA PHE A 56 -4.32 21.19 15.30
C PHE A 56 -3.13 20.26 15.49
N ILE A 57 -2.06 20.72 16.14
CA ILE A 57 -0.94 19.89 16.54
C ILE A 57 -1.07 19.56 18.03
N GLY A 58 -1.04 18.25 18.33
CA GLY A 58 -1.38 17.70 19.64
C GLY A 58 -2.88 17.49 19.83
N HIS A 59 -3.22 16.45 20.57
CA HIS A 59 -4.60 16.09 20.87
C HIS A 59 -5.09 16.82 22.12
N LYS A 60 -6.18 17.60 22.00
CA LYS A 60 -6.80 18.36 23.10
C LYS A 60 -8.32 18.31 22.98
N ARG A 61 -9.03 18.31 24.11
CA ARG A 61 -10.49 18.29 24.17
C ARG A 61 -11.14 19.40 23.35
N GLU A 62 -10.53 20.59 23.39
CA GLU A 62 -11.04 21.79 22.74
C GLU A 62 -10.99 21.73 21.21
N ASN A 63 -10.18 20.85 20.62
CA ASN A 63 -10.03 20.75 19.18
C ASN A 63 -11.35 20.35 18.47
N ILE A 64 -12.27 19.66 19.17
CA ILE A 64 -13.53 19.17 18.61
C ILE A 64 -14.74 20.10 18.84
N ASN A 65 -14.50 21.33 19.31
CA ASN A 65 -15.61 22.22 19.73
C ASN A 65 -16.66 22.49 18.65
N ASN A 66 -16.27 22.53 17.39
CA ASN A 66 -17.15 22.84 16.26
C ASN A 66 -17.49 21.60 15.40
N ALA A 67 -17.22 20.39 15.90
CA ALA A 67 -17.50 19.16 15.17
C ALA A 67 -18.92 18.62 15.48
N ASP A 68 -19.59 18.11 14.46
CA ASP A 68 -20.83 17.33 14.61
C ASP A 68 -20.52 15.82 14.62
N VAL A 69 -19.33 15.43 14.20
CA VAL A 69 -18.91 14.03 14.15
C VAL A 69 -17.40 13.88 14.31
N LEU A 70 -16.99 12.85 15.03
CA LEU A 70 -15.59 12.48 15.20
C LEU A 70 -15.26 11.29 14.31
N VAL A 71 -14.12 11.34 13.60
CA VAL A 71 -13.60 10.24 12.80
C VAL A 71 -12.28 9.77 13.40
N VAL A 72 -12.19 8.46 13.64
CA VAL A 72 -11.01 7.81 14.23
C VAL A 72 -10.50 6.67 13.35
N SER A 73 -9.25 6.26 13.57
CA SER A 73 -8.68 5.03 13.03
C SER A 73 -8.35 4.05 14.15
N SER A 74 -8.03 2.81 13.81
CA SER A 74 -7.60 1.77 14.75
C SER A 74 -6.34 2.14 15.56
N ALA A 75 -5.56 3.13 15.10
CA ALA A 75 -4.36 3.62 15.77
C ALA A 75 -4.66 4.54 16.97
N ILE A 76 -5.91 5.02 17.13
CA ILE A 76 -6.27 5.97 18.19
C ILE A 76 -6.63 5.20 19.45
N GLY A 77 -5.83 5.40 20.51
CA GLY A 77 -6.07 4.80 21.83
C GLY A 77 -7.33 5.34 22.50
N MET A 78 -7.93 4.51 23.35
CA MET A 78 -9.14 4.84 24.10
C MET A 78 -8.96 6.00 25.09
N ASP A 79 -7.73 6.32 25.45
CA ASP A 79 -7.31 7.40 26.35
C ASP A 79 -7.13 8.75 25.63
N ASN A 80 -7.29 8.79 24.30
CA ASN A 80 -7.18 10.03 23.53
C ASN A 80 -8.18 11.10 24.04
N PRO A 81 -7.74 12.34 24.37
CA PRO A 81 -8.57 13.35 24.99
C PRO A 81 -9.74 13.83 24.11
N GLU A 82 -9.57 13.82 22.77
CA GLU A 82 -10.64 14.19 21.83
C GLU A 82 -11.70 13.09 21.75
N LEU A 83 -11.29 11.81 21.77
CA LEU A 83 -12.20 10.67 21.82
C LEU A 83 -12.99 10.64 23.14
N GLN A 84 -12.34 10.96 24.28
CA GLN A 84 -13.01 11.04 25.58
C GLN A 84 -14.01 12.20 25.62
N GLU A 85 -13.66 13.37 25.09
CA GLU A 85 -14.54 14.53 25.01
C GLU A 85 -15.74 14.26 24.09
N ALA A 86 -15.54 13.62 22.93
CA ALA A 86 -16.62 13.24 22.03
C ALA A 86 -17.63 12.31 22.74
N LYS A 87 -17.15 11.32 23.52
CA LYS A 87 -18.01 10.45 24.32
C LYS A 87 -18.79 11.20 25.40
N SER A 88 -18.14 12.16 26.09
CA SER A 88 -18.81 12.96 27.15
C SER A 88 -19.90 13.88 26.61
N ARG A 89 -19.84 14.22 25.32
CA ARG A 89 -20.80 15.07 24.61
C ARG A 89 -21.82 14.30 23.78
N ASP A 90 -21.82 12.96 23.85
CA ASP A 90 -22.63 12.07 23.01
C ASP A 90 -22.46 12.38 21.51
N LEU A 91 -21.27 12.87 21.10
CA LEU A 91 -20.96 13.13 19.71
C LEU A 91 -20.82 11.82 18.94
N PRO A 92 -21.41 11.67 17.75
CA PRO A 92 -21.22 10.49 16.92
C PRO A 92 -19.75 10.23 16.59
N ILE A 93 -19.30 8.99 16.79
CA ILE A 93 -17.93 8.56 16.55
C ILE A 93 -17.95 7.48 15.49
N PHE A 94 -17.26 7.70 14.38
CA PHE A 94 -17.14 6.73 13.29
C PHE A 94 -15.69 6.34 13.05
N HIS A 95 -15.51 5.10 12.64
CA HIS A 95 -14.23 4.66 12.12
C HIS A 95 -14.02 5.18 10.69
N ARG A 96 -12.76 5.41 10.26
CA ARG A 96 -12.43 5.86 8.89
C ARG A 96 -13.09 5.01 7.80
N SER A 97 -13.28 3.71 8.05
CA SER A 97 -13.95 2.80 7.12
C SER A 97 -15.45 3.05 6.98
N ASP A 98 -16.10 3.64 7.98
CA ASP A 98 -17.52 4.00 7.89
C ASP A 98 -17.70 5.20 6.95
N VAL A 99 -16.76 6.16 7.00
CA VAL A 99 -16.72 7.29 6.06
C VAL A 99 -16.48 6.80 4.63
N LEU A 100 -15.51 5.89 4.44
CA LEU A 100 -15.22 5.31 3.12
C LEU A 100 -16.42 4.50 2.60
N ALA A 101 -17.07 3.69 3.45
CA ALA A 101 -18.26 2.94 3.08
C ALA A 101 -19.45 3.86 2.69
N ALA A 102 -19.56 5.03 3.33
CA ALA A 102 -20.55 6.03 2.94
C ALA A 102 -20.22 6.68 1.59
N ILE A 103 -18.93 6.93 1.29
CA ILE A 103 -18.48 7.41 -0.04
C ILE A 103 -18.80 6.38 -1.12
N PHE A 104 -18.68 5.07 -0.83
CA PHE A 104 -19.04 4.01 -1.80
C PHE A 104 -20.50 4.05 -2.27
N LYS A 105 -21.40 4.66 -1.49
CA LYS A 105 -22.80 4.84 -1.87
C LYS A 105 -23.02 5.91 -2.95
N TRP A 106 -22.01 6.73 -3.24
CA TRP A 106 -22.14 7.77 -4.28
C TRP A 106 -22.12 7.21 -5.70
N GLY A 107 -21.73 5.94 -5.90
CA GLY A 107 -21.66 5.34 -7.23
C GLY A 107 -21.22 3.89 -7.24
N LYS A 108 -20.71 3.44 -8.37
CA LYS A 108 -20.23 2.07 -8.59
C LYS A 108 -18.87 1.86 -7.93
N GLY A 109 -18.87 1.31 -6.73
CA GLY A 109 -17.66 1.08 -5.94
C GLY A 109 -16.82 -0.10 -6.47
N ILE A 110 -15.53 0.14 -6.73
CA ILE A 110 -14.51 -0.85 -7.08
C ILE A 110 -13.56 -0.94 -5.89
N ALA A 111 -13.63 -2.04 -5.15
CA ALA A 111 -12.84 -2.26 -3.95
C ALA A 111 -11.77 -3.32 -4.19
N VAL A 112 -10.51 -2.99 -3.87
CA VAL A 112 -9.36 -3.89 -4.04
C VAL A 112 -8.87 -4.37 -2.69
N ALA A 113 -8.99 -5.66 -2.42
CA ALA A 113 -8.55 -6.35 -1.20
C ALA A 113 -7.48 -7.40 -1.50
N GLY A 114 -6.82 -7.91 -0.44
CA GLY A 114 -5.81 -8.96 -0.50
C GLY A 114 -4.61 -8.64 0.37
N ALA A 115 -3.85 -9.63 0.81
CA ALA A 115 -2.69 -9.41 1.68
C ALA A 115 -1.68 -8.45 1.03
N HIS A 116 -1.37 -8.62 -0.25
CA HIS A 116 -0.40 -7.82 -1.01
C HIS A 116 -0.97 -7.29 -2.33
N GLY A 117 -0.37 -6.22 -2.87
CA GLY A 117 -0.72 -5.65 -4.18
C GLY A 117 -1.91 -4.68 -4.19
N LYS A 118 -2.66 -4.52 -3.10
CA LYS A 118 -3.84 -3.64 -3.01
C LYS A 118 -3.59 -2.22 -3.54
N SER A 119 -2.62 -1.53 -2.96
CA SER A 119 -2.32 -0.13 -3.30
C SER A 119 -1.86 0.04 -4.75
N THR A 120 -1.04 -0.90 -5.25
CA THR A 120 -0.55 -0.88 -6.63
C THR A 120 -1.68 -1.13 -7.61
N THR A 121 -2.50 -2.15 -7.36
CA THR A 121 -3.66 -2.49 -8.21
C THR A 121 -4.67 -1.34 -8.25
N SER A 122 -5.07 -0.79 -7.09
CA SER A 122 -6.01 0.35 -7.04
C SER A 122 -5.44 1.59 -7.73
N ALA A 123 -4.15 1.87 -7.58
CA ALA A 123 -3.49 2.98 -8.25
C ALA A 123 -3.45 2.79 -9.78
N MET A 124 -3.18 1.57 -10.26
CA MET A 124 -3.22 1.23 -11.69
C MET A 124 -4.64 1.35 -12.26
N ILE A 125 -5.66 0.86 -11.55
CA ILE A 125 -7.07 1.05 -11.93
C ILE A 125 -7.37 2.55 -12.04
N GLY A 126 -7.03 3.32 -11.00
CA GLY A 126 -7.22 4.77 -10.98
C GLY A 126 -6.53 5.48 -12.14
N GLN A 127 -5.29 5.12 -12.45
CA GLN A 127 -4.54 5.66 -13.59
C GLN A 127 -5.22 5.35 -14.94
N ILE A 128 -5.72 4.11 -15.13
CA ILE A 128 -6.42 3.72 -16.36
C ILE A 128 -7.70 4.54 -16.52
N PHE A 129 -8.52 4.63 -15.47
CA PHE A 129 -9.76 5.40 -15.48
C PHE A 129 -9.52 6.89 -15.69
N HIS A 130 -8.45 7.44 -15.11
CA HIS A 130 -8.05 8.84 -15.33
C HIS A 130 -7.67 9.08 -16.80
N VAL A 131 -6.86 8.22 -17.41
CA VAL A 131 -6.49 8.32 -18.84
C VAL A 131 -7.68 8.10 -19.75
N ALA A 132 -8.62 7.24 -19.36
CA ALA A 132 -9.89 7.03 -20.06
C ALA A 132 -10.89 8.18 -19.89
N LYS A 133 -10.57 9.21 -19.07
CA LYS A 133 -11.44 10.36 -18.77
C LYS A 133 -12.78 9.97 -18.13
N MET A 134 -12.78 8.89 -17.33
CA MET A 134 -13.95 8.43 -16.59
C MET A 134 -14.24 9.25 -15.34
N ASP A 135 -13.34 10.16 -14.96
CA ASP A 135 -13.42 11.05 -13.80
C ASP A 135 -13.84 10.36 -12.48
N PRO A 136 -13.14 9.28 -12.05
CA PRO A 136 -13.52 8.52 -10.86
C PRO A 136 -13.18 9.26 -9.57
N THR A 137 -13.96 9.00 -8.50
CA THR A 137 -13.49 9.27 -7.13
C THR A 137 -12.48 8.19 -6.73
N ILE A 138 -11.30 8.59 -6.24
CA ILE A 138 -10.20 7.67 -5.93
C ILE A 138 -9.76 7.85 -4.48
N VAL A 139 -9.58 6.73 -3.75
CA VAL A 139 -9.03 6.68 -2.38
C VAL A 139 -7.98 5.57 -2.31
N LEU A 140 -6.70 5.94 -2.24
CA LEU A 140 -5.57 5.01 -2.23
C LEU A 140 -4.89 4.95 -0.86
N GLY A 141 -4.33 3.79 -0.54
CA GLY A 141 -3.45 3.58 0.62
C GLY A 141 -2.03 4.12 0.44
N GLY A 142 -1.70 4.73 -0.69
CA GLY A 142 -0.39 5.31 -0.97
C GLY A 142 -0.45 6.47 -1.96
N PHE A 143 0.59 7.30 -1.96
CA PHE A 143 0.68 8.49 -2.81
C PHE A 143 1.12 8.13 -4.23
N THR A 144 0.55 8.82 -5.22
CA THR A 144 0.91 8.66 -6.64
C THR A 144 1.19 10.00 -7.30
N ASP A 145 2.06 10.01 -8.31
CA ASP A 145 2.43 11.25 -8.99
C ASP A 145 1.27 11.80 -9.86
N TYR A 146 0.45 10.93 -10.47
CA TYR A 146 -0.66 11.37 -11.32
C TYR A 146 -1.78 12.07 -10.53
N LEU A 147 -2.03 11.67 -9.27
CA LEU A 147 -2.96 12.38 -8.38
C LEU A 147 -2.32 13.55 -7.64
N LYS A 148 -0.97 13.65 -7.65
CA LYS A 148 -0.21 14.52 -6.73
C LYS A 148 -0.62 14.35 -5.28
N GLY A 149 -1.06 13.15 -4.94
CA GLY A 149 -1.66 12.80 -3.65
C GLY A 149 -2.04 11.32 -3.60
N ASN A 150 -2.98 11.00 -2.74
CA ASN A 150 -3.52 9.66 -2.59
C ASN A 150 -5.06 9.59 -2.72
N SER A 151 -5.70 10.69 -3.10
CA SER A 151 -7.14 10.73 -3.34
C SER A 151 -7.52 11.88 -4.26
N CYS A 152 -8.66 11.77 -4.92
CA CYS A 152 -9.34 12.84 -5.63
C CYS A 152 -10.84 12.60 -5.63
N LEU A 153 -11.63 13.67 -5.55
CA LEU A 153 -13.07 13.64 -5.83
C LEU A 153 -13.28 13.72 -7.34
N GLY A 154 -13.97 12.74 -7.90
CA GLY A 154 -14.42 12.77 -9.30
C GLY A 154 -15.93 12.95 -9.40
N HIS A 155 -16.42 13.25 -10.61
CA HIS A 155 -17.84 13.41 -10.93
C HIS A 155 -18.38 12.25 -11.77
N GLY A 156 -17.52 11.27 -12.11
CA GLY A 156 -17.92 10.05 -12.78
C GLY A 156 -18.63 9.06 -11.83
N GLU A 157 -19.17 8.00 -12.42
CA GLU A 157 -19.98 7.02 -11.68
C GLU A 157 -19.14 6.04 -10.82
N HIS A 158 -17.81 6.01 -10.96
CA HIS A 158 -16.97 5.01 -10.32
C HIS A 158 -16.23 5.57 -9.12
N ILE A 159 -16.17 4.73 -8.06
CA ILE A 159 -15.37 4.98 -6.86
C ILE A 159 -14.36 3.86 -6.74
N ILE A 160 -13.07 4.19 -6.72
CA ILE A 160 -11.97 3.24 -6.67
C ILE A 160 -11.29 3.38 -5.31
N ALA A 161 -11.25 2.30 -4.53
CA ALA A 161 -10.58 2.34 -3.24
C ALA A 161 -9.88 1.03 -2.89
N GLU A 162 -8.85 1.17 -2.07
CA GLU A 162 -8.23 0.07 -1.36
C GLU A 162 -9.14 -0.35 -0.19
N ALA A 163 -9.37 -1.64 -0.06
CA ALA A 163 -10.19 -2.26 0.96
C ALA A 163 -9.31 -3.00 1.96
N ASP A 164 -9.28 -2.53 3.21
CA ASP A 164 -8.41 -3.05 4.25
C ASP A 164 -9.05 -4.27 4.93
N GLU A 165 -8.42 -5.43 4.76
CA GLU A 165 -8.86 -6.68 5.39
C GLU A 165 -8.35 -6.83 6.83
N SER A 166 -7.34 -6.07 7.24
CA SER A 166 -6.61 -6.27 8.50
C SER A 166 -7.48 -6.21 9.76
N ASP A 167 -8.55 -5.42 9.71
CA ASP A 167 -9.51 -5.23 10.81
C ASP A 167 -10.96 -5.61 10.42
N GLY A 168 -11.13 -6.29 9.29
CA GLY A 168 -12.43 -6.68 8.75
C GLY A 168 -13.26 -5.52 8.19
N SER A 169 -12.70 -4.31 8.11
CA SER A 169 -13.44 -3.12 7.66
C SER A 169 -13.88 -3.18 6.20
N PHE A 170 -13.20 -3.96 5.37
CA PHE A 170 -13.56 -4.17 3.96
C PHE A 170 -14.96 -4.79 3.76
N LEU A 171 -15.50 -5.48 4.77
CA LEU A 171 -16.85 -6.04 4.72
C LEU A 171 -17.98 -4.99 4.75
N LYS A 172 -17.65 -3.73 5.08
CA LYS A 172 -18.62 -2.63 5.10
C LYS A 172 -18.98 -2.11 3.71
N PHE A 173 -18.21 -2.46 2.67
CA PHE A 173 -18.32 -1.86 1.34
C PHE A 173 -19.37 -2.58 0.47
N ALA A 174 -20.41 -1.85 0.06
CA ALA A 174 -21.33 -2.28 -0.98
C ALA A 174 -20.68 -2.05 -2.35
N THR A 175 -20.17 -3.12 -2.98
CA THR A 175 -19.35 -2.99 -4.17
C THR A 175 -20.13 -3.22 -5.48
N PHE A 176 -19.65 -2.61 -6.55
CA PHE A 176 -19.92 -3.00 -7.93
C PHE A 176 -18.94 -4.08 -8.37
N LEU A 177 -17.63 -3.85 -8.14
CA LEU A 177 -16.60 -4.87 -8.35
C LEU A 177 -15.79 -5.07 -7.07
N SER A 178 -15.70 -6.32 -6.64
CA SER A 178 -14.78 -6.76 -5.59
C SER A 178 -13.57 -7.41 -6.24
N VAL A 179 -12.38 -6.84 -6.02
CA VAL A 179 -11.12 -7.34 -6.58
C VAL A 179 -10.30 -7.97 -5.48
N VAL A 180 -9.79 -9.20 -5.68
CA VAL A 180 -8.89 -9.86 -4.72
C VAL A 180 -7.60 -10.26 -5.42
N THR A 181 -6.50 -9.71 -4.93
CA THR A 181 -5.15 -9.96 -5.47
C THR A 181 -4.57 -11.27 -4.97
N ASN A 182 -4.68 -11.55 -3.69
CA ASN A 182 -4.22 -12.79 -3.03
C ASN A 182 -4.86 -12.91 -1.64
N ILE A 183 -4.82 -14.12 -1.08
CA ILE A 183 -5.21 -14.40 0.31
C ILE A 183 -4.08 -15.20 0.93
N GLU A 184 -3.46 -14.67 1.98
CA GLU A 184 -2.39 -15.29 2.75
C GLU A 184 -2.76 -15.35 4.24
N ASP A 185 -1.94 -16.03 5.03
CA ASP A 185 -2.14 -16.23 6.46
C ASP A 185 -1.66 -15.01 7.27
N ASP A 186 -2.09 -13.81 6.85
CA ASP A 186 -1.79 -12.54 7.54
C ASP A 186 -2.95 -12.14 8.47
N HIS A 187 -2.68 -11.24 9.42
CA HIS A 187 -3.68 -10.72 10.36
C HIS A 187 -4.38 -11.77 11.25
N LEU A 188 -3.66 -12.85 11.61
CA LEU A 188 -4.15 -13.87 12.53
C LEU A 188 -4.45 -13.33 13.94
N ASP A 189 -3.85 -12.22 14.32
CA ASP A 189 -4.18 -11.46 15.54
C ASP A 189 -5.62 -10.96 15.57
N HIS A 190 -6.19 -10.62 14.39
CA HIS A 190 -7.59 -10.22 14.25
C HIS A 190 -8.54 -11.42 14.01
N TYR A 191 -8.19 -12.29 13.06
CA TYR A 191 -9.07 -13.37 12.62
C TYR A 191 -8.97 -14.66 13.44
N GLY A 192 -7.89 -14.86 14.15
CA GLY A 192 -7.60 -16.06 14.94
C GLY A 192 -7.21 -17.28 14.11
N THR A 193 -7.87 -17.54 12.98
CA THR A 193 -7.58 -18.70 12.10
C THR A 193 -7.63 -18.33 10.63
N VAL A 194 -6.93 -19.10 9.80
CA VAL A 194 -6.91 -18.98 8.32
C VAL A 194 -8.31 -19.16 7.73
N GLU A 195 -9.10 -20.06 8.31
CA GLU A 195 -10.49 -20.31 7.89
C GLU A 195 -11.36 -19.07 8.07
N ASN A 196 -11.14 -18.30 9.13
CA ASN A 196 -11.89 -17.05 9.36
C ASN A 196 -11.47 -15.97 8.35
N ILE A 197 -10.19 -15.87 8.00
CA ILE A 197 -9.73 -15.00 6.92
C ILE A 197 -10.45 -15.37 5.62
N ARG A 198 -10.42 -16.65 5.24
CA ARG A 198 -11.09 -17.16 4.03
C ARG A 198 -12.59 -16.86 4.02
N LYS A 199 -13.28 -17.06 5.14
CA LYS A 199 -14.71 -16.71 5.28
C LYS A 199 -14.97 -15.23 5.06
N ALA A 200 -14.13 -14.35 5.60
CA ALA A 200 -14.25 -12.91 5.39
C ALA A 200 -14.09 -12.53 3.92
N PHE A 201 -13.12 -13.12 3.20
CA PHE A 201 -12.97 -12.91 1.75
C PHE A 201 -14.15 -13.47 0.94
N VAL A 202 -14.73 -14.61 1.34
CA VAL A 202 -15.98 -15.14 0.74
C VAL A 202 -17.12 -14.15 0.91
N GLU A 203 -17.29 -13.61 2.12
CA GLU A 203 -18.30 -12.59 2.40
C GLU A 203 -18.08 -11.33 1.55
N PHE A 204 -16.86 -10.81 1.50
CA PHE A 204 -16.49 -9.65 0.70
C PHE A 204 -16.81 -9.85 -0.79
N LEU A 205 -16.41 -10.98 -1.39
CA LEU A 205 -16.64 -11.28 -2.80
C LEU A 205 -18.14 -11.51 -3.10
N ASN A 206 -18.92 -11.98 -2.12
CA ASN A 206 -20.36 -12.15 -2.25
C ASN A 206 -21.15 -10.86 -1.96
N HIS A 207 -20.52 -9.83 -1.38
CA HIS A 207 -21.15 -8.54 -1.06
C HIS A 207 -21.22 -7.56 -2.24
N VAL A 208 -21.10 -8.06 -3.47
CA VAL A 208 -21.38 -7.29 -4.69
C VAL A 208 -22.88 -7.03 -4.75
N THR A 209 -23.29 -5.77 -4.78
CA THR A 209 -24.69 -5.35 -4.68
C THR A 209 -25.37 -5.07 -6.02
N TYR A 210 -24.59 -4.82 -7.06
CA TYR A 210 -25.09 -4.57 -8.42
C TYR A 210 -25.33 -5.89 -9.17
N LYS A 211 -26.43 -5.95 -9.95
CA LYS A 211 -26.77 -7.12 -10.77
C LYS A 211 -25.73 -7.40 -11.88
N ASP A 212 -25.17 -6.34 -12.43
CA ASP A 212 -24.12 -6.35 -13.44
C ASP A 212 -22.70 -6.25 -12.83
N GLY A 213 -22.59 -6.41 -11.53
CA GLY A 213 -21.31 -6.45 -10.82
C GLY A 213 -20.65 -7.83 -10.81
N GLY A 214 -19.44 -7.91 -10.27
CA GLY A 214 -18.69 -9.17 -10.23
C GLY A 214 -17.51 -9.20 -9.25
N ALA A 215 -16.96 -10.40 -9.11
CA ALA A 215 -15.76 -10.73 -8.36
C ALA A 215 -14.59 -10.94 -9.32
N ILE A 216 -13.55 -10.11 -9.24
CA ILE A 216 -12.34 -10.22 -10.06
C ILE A 216 -11.22 -10.77 -9.19
N VAL A 217 -10.68 -11.93 -9.50
CA VAL A 217 -9.81 -12.68 -8.58
C VAL A 217 -8.55 -13.20 -9.24
N CYS A 218 -7.42 -13.07 -8.53
CA CYS A 218 -6.14 -13.65 -8.95
C CYS A 218 -6.07 -15.13 -8.56
N ILE A 219 -6.18 -16.03 -9.52
CA ILE A 219 -6.14 -17.49 -9.27
C ILE A 219 -4.74 -18.07 -9.11
N ASP A 220 -3.70 -17.25 -9.17
CA ASP A 220 -2.35 -17.68 -8.80
C ASP A 220 -2.21 -17.90 -7.28
N SER A 221 -3.11 -17.31 -6.47
CA SER A 221 -3.16 -17.46 -5.02
C SER A 221 -3.92 -18.73 -4.62
N GLU A 222 -3.26 -19.64 -3.89
CA GLU A 222 -3.88 -20.85 -3.35
C GLU A 222 -5.05 -20.51 -2.41
N GLY A 223 -4.91 -19.45 -1.60
CA GLY A 223 -5.98 -18.98 -0.72
C GLY A 223 -7.23 -18.52 -1.49
N VAL A 224 -7.04 -17.89 -2.67
CA VAL A 224 -8.14 -17.54 -3.58
C VAL A 224 -8.76 -18.80 -4.18
N GLN A 225 -7.95 -19.73 -4.69
CA GLN A 225 -8.46 -20.99 -5.27
C GLN A 225 -9.31 -21.78 -4.27
N ALA A 226 -8.91 -21.82 -2.99
CA ALA A 226 -9.61 -22.53 -1.93
C ALA A 226 -11.03 -22.02 -1.67
N ILE A 227 -11.31 -20.75 -1.98
CA ILE A 227 -12.61 -20.13 -1.72
C ILE A 227 -13.51 -20.03 -2.95
N LEU A 228 -12.99 -20.23 -4.18
CA LEU A 228 -13.75 -20.10 -5.42
C LEU A 228 -15.09 -20.85 -5.42
N PRO A 229 -15.20 -22.09 -4.93
CA PRO A 229 -16.48 -22.83 -4.92
C PRO A 229 -17.57 -22.18 -4.07
N GLN A 230 -17.21 -21.25 -3.17
CA GLN A 230 -18.13 -20.57 -2.25
C GLN A 230 -18.61 -19.20 -2.78
N ILE A 231 -18.05 -18.74 -3.93
CA ILE A 231 -18.41 -17.46 -4.52
C ILE A 231 -19.66 -17.62 -5.37
N LYS A 232 -20.70 -16.87 -5.04
CA LYS A 232 -22.03 -16.91 -5.68
C LYS A 232 -22.21 -15.86 -6.76
N LYS A 233 -21.27 -14.92 -6.86
CA LYS A 233 -21.28 -13.84 -7.85
C LYS A 233 -20.53 -14.26 -9.11
N LYS A 234 -20.75 -13.52 -10.22
CA LYS A 234 -19.95 -13.72 -11.43
C LYS A 234 -18.49 -13.56 -11.11
N VAL A 235 -17.69 -14.62 -11.34
CA VAL A 235 -16.24 -14.61 -11.14
C VAL A 235 -15.57 -14.38 -12.49
N ILE A 236 -14.60 -13.46 -12.52
CA ILE A 236 -13.66 -13.24 -13.60
C ILE A 236 -12.26 -13.49 -13.03
N SER A 237 -11.56 -14.46 -13.57
CA SER A 237 -10.25 -14.84 -13.06
C SER A 237 -9.11 -14.24 -13.89
N PHE A 238 -8.04 -13.87 -13.20
CA PHE A 238 -6.80 -13.44 -13.83
C PHE A 238 -5.58 -14.07 -13.16
N GLY A 239 -4.45 -14.12 -13.88
CA GLY A 239 -3.19 -14.63 -13.35
C GLY A 239 -2.18 -14.96 -14.44
N ILE A 240 -1.10 -15.61 -14.02
CA ILE A 240 -0.10 -16.22 -14.92
C ILE A 240 -0.34 -17.71 -15.10
N ASN A 241 -1.25 -18.29 -14.33
CA ASN A 241 -1.67 -19.67 -14.40
C ASN A 241 -2.49 -19.93 -15.68
N ASP A 242 -2.29 -21.06 -16.32
CA ASP A 242 -2.94 -21.41 -17.60
C ASP A 242 -4.46 -21.59 -17.50
N SER A 243 -5.00 -21.78 -16.31
CA SER A 243 -6.44 -21.89 -16.06
C SER A 243 -7.17 -20.53 -15.90
N ALA A 244 -6.44 -19.42 -15.83
CA ALA A 244 -7.03 -18.09 -15.69
C ALA A 244 -7.74 -17.67 -16.99
N GLU A 245 -8.87 -16.96 -16.85
CA GLU A 245 -9.60 -16.35 -17.97
C GLU A 245 -8.74 -15.30 -18.69
N TYR A 246 -8.13 -14.39 -17.90
CA TYR A 246 -7.15 -13.42 -18.39
C TYR A 246 -5.76 -13.80 -17.93
N ARG A 247 -4.81 -13.93 -18.87
CA ARG A 247 -3.47 -14.41 -18.57
C ARG A 247 -2.38 -13.48 -19.03
N ALA A 248 -1.32 -13.36 -18.22
CA ALA A 248 -0.08 -12.71 -18.59
C ALA A 248 0.98 -13.77 -18.93
N VAL A 249 1.44 -13.79 -20.18
CA VAL A 249 2.45 -14.72 -20.69
C VAL A 249 3.65 -13.99 -21.30
N ASN A 250 4.70 -14.70 -21.70
CA ASN A 250 5.89 -14.15 -22.37
C ASN A 250 6.51 -12.96 -21.61
N LYS A 251 6.57 -13.10 -20.28
CA LYS A 251 7.14 -12.09 -19.39
C LYS A 251 8.64 -11.94 -19.62
N ARG A 252 9.11 -10.73 -19.86
CA ARG A 252 10.51 -10.45 -20.15
C ARG A 252 10.86 -9.01 -19.78
N TYR A 253 12.14 -8.78 -19.49
CA TYR A 253 12.66 -7.41 -19.35
C TYR A 253 13.21 -6.91 -20.69
N GLU A 254 12.79 -5.74 -21.10
CA GLU A 254 13.42 -4.99 -22.22
C GLU A 254 13.89 -3.64 -21.69
N LYS A 255 15.20 -3.39 -21.77
CA LYS A 255 15.89 -2.26 -21.14
C LYS A 255 15.68 -2.24 -19.62
N GLN A 256 14.59 -1.77 -19.10
CA GLN A 256 14.28 -1.74 -17.67
C GLN A 256 12.77 -1.93 -17.43
N ASN A 257 12.03 -2.02 -18.52
CA ASN A 257 10.59 -2.24 -18.46
C ASN A 257 10.29 -3.74 -18.41
N MET A 258 9.30 -4.10 -17.61
CA MET A 258 8.71 -5.42 -17.63
C MET A 258 7.66 -5.49 -18.74
N LEU A 259 7.88 -6.35 -19.73
CA LEU A 259 6.95 -6.61 -20.82
C LEU A 259 6.26 -7.96 -20.64
N PHE A 260 4.99 -8.01 -20.98
CA PHE A 260 4.22 -9.25 -21.02
C PHE A 260 3.08 -9.17 -22.03
N ASP A 261 2.68 -10.32 -22.55
CA ASP A 261 1.53 -10.44 -23.45
C ASP A 261 0.29 -10.79 -22.63
N VAL A 262 -0.85 -10.14 -22.94
CA VAL A 262 -2.14 -10.42 -22.31
C VAL A 262 -3.02 -11.23 -23.24
N TYR A 263 -3.61 -12.29 -22.71
CA TYR A 263 -4.57 -13.14 -23.37
C TYR A 263 -5.89 -13.17 -22.60
N HIS A 264 -7.00 -13.16 -23.36
CA HIS A 264 -8.32 -13.52 -22.87
C HIS A 264 -8.66 -14.88 -23.45
N TYR A 265 -8.67 -15.93 -22.62
CA TYR A 265 -8.66 -17.32 -23.03
C TYR A 265 -7.53 -17.62 -24.04
N LYS A 266 -7.87 -17.82 -25.34
CA LYS A 266 -6.91 -18.12 -26.42
C LYS A 266 -6.58 -16.90 -27.29
N GLU A 267 -7.31 -15.81 -27.13
CA GLU A 267 -7.15 -14.60 -27.93
C GLU A 267 -6.08 -13.68 -27.31
N LYS A 268 -5.09 -13.31 -28.11
CA LYS A 268 -4.09 -12.31 -27.71
C LYS A 268 -4.67 -10.91 -27.82
N LEU A 269 -4.79 -10.19 -26.69
CA LEU A 269 -5.23 -8.80 -26.69
C LEU A 269 -4.11 -7.83 -27.08
N GLY A 270 -2.87 -8.13 -26.67
CA GLY A 270 -1.70 -7.32 -27.00
C GLY A 270 -0.58 -7.45 -25.98
N THR A 271 0.39 -6.53 -26.02
CA THR A 271 1.56 -6.48 -25.14
C THR A 271 1.50 -5.24 -24.24
N VAL A 272 1.77 -5.44 -22.96
CA VAL A 272 1.87 -4.39 -21.93
C VAL A 272 3.32 -4.14 -21.59
N SER A 273 3.68 -2.88 -21.34
CA SER A 273 4.99 -2.46 -20.84
C SER A 273 4.81 -1.69 -19.53
N LEU A 274 5.46 -2.16 -18.46
CA LEU A 274 5.46 -1.53 -17.13
C LEU A 274 6.85 -0.96 -16.83
N GLN A 275 6.88 0.24 -16.25
CA GLN A 275 8.12 0.84 -15.74
C GLN A 275 8.54 0.26 -14.38
N ILE A 276 7.62 -0.36 -13.64
CA ILE A 276 7.90 -1.00 -12.36
C ILE A 276 8.15 -2.50 -12.56
N PRO A 277 9.19 -3.06 -11.90
CA PRO A 277 9.60 -4.44 -12.11
C PRO A 277 8.79 -5.44 -11.28
N GLY A 278 8.95 -6.72 -11.58
CA GLY A 278 8.47 -7.83 -10.78
C GLY A 278 7.19 -8.46 -11.27
N ILE A 279 7.12 -9.77 -11.08
CA ILE A 279 5.98 -10.60 -11.50
C ILE A 279 4.70 -10.27 -10.72
N HIS A 280 4.84 -9.79 -9.48
CA HIS A 280 3.71 -9.31 -8.68
C HIS A 280 3.05 -8.09 -9.33
N ASN A 281 3.85 -7.13 -9.85
CA ASN A 281 3.33 -5.97 -10.58
C ASN A 281 2.68 -6.36 -11.92
N VAL A 282 3.10 -7.47 -12.55
CA VAL A 282 2.41 -8.03 -13.72
C VAL A 282 1.00 -8.51 -13.35
N ARG A 283 0.84 -9.19 -12.20
CA ARG A 283 -0.48 -9.59 -11.69
C ARG A 283 -1.35 -8.39 -11.35
N ASP A 284 -0.79 -7.41 -10.66
CA ASP A 284 -1.49 -6.16 -10.29
C ASP A 284 -1.99 -5.42 -11.53
N ALA A 285 -1.13 -5.29 -12.55
CA ALA A 285 -1.48 -4.66 -13.83
C ALA A 285 -2.55 -5.46 -14.59
N LEU A 286 -2.44 -6.79 -14.59
CA LEU A 286 -3.45 -7.62 -15.25
C LEU A 286 -4.81 -7.49 -14.55
N GLY A 287 -4.86 -7.49 -13.22
CA GLY A 287 -6.07 -7.24 -12.46
C GLY A 287 -6.69 -5.87 -12.79
N ALA A 288 -5.86 -4.83 -12.89
CA ALA A 288 -6.31 -3.50 -13.26
C ALA A 288 -6.87 -3.43 -14.70
N ILE A 289 -6.23 -4.14 -15.65
CA ILE A 289 -6.71 -4.27 -17.03
C ILE A 289 -8.08 -4.97 -17.07
N VAL A 290 -8.25 -6.06 -16.32
CA VAL A 290 -9.51 -6.81 -16.26
C VAL A 290 -10.64 -5.93 -15.73
N VAL A 291 -10.38 -5.15 -14.66
CA VAL A 291 -11.35 -4.15 -14.15
C VAL A 291 -11.70 -3.14 -15.22
N ALA A 292 -10.71 -2.59 -15.93
CA ALA A 292 -10.93 -1.60 -16.98
C ALA A 292 -11.77 -2.14 -18.13
N LEU A 293 -11.45 -3.34 -18.63
CA LEU A 293 -12.20 -4.03 -19.68
C LEU A 293 -13.66 -4.28 -19.24
N TYR A 294 -13.87 -4.70 -18.01
CA TYR A 294 -15.19 -4.92 -17.44
C TYR A 294 -16.04 -3.63 -17.40
N CYS A 295 -15.39 -2.50 -17.17
CA CYS A 295 -16.01 -1.17 -17.17
C CYS A 295 -16.07 -0.52 -18.57
N GLY A 296 -15.78 -1.27 -19.65
CA GLY A 296 -15.87 -0.79 -21.03
C GLY A 296 -14.72 0.08 -21.51
N ILE A 297 -13.60 0.14 -20.75
CA ILE A 297 -12.38 0.82 -21.19
C ILE A 297 -11.59 -0.12 -22.10
N SER A 298 -11.10 0.38 -23.24
CA SER A 298 -10.38 -0.47 -24.21
C SER A 298 -9.02 -0.94 -23.66
N PHE A 299 -8.55 -2.07 -24.20
CA PHE A 299 -7.22 -2.60 -23.88
C PHE A 299 -6.11 -1.60 -24.22
N GLU A 300 -6.20 -0.92 -25.35
CA GLU A 300 -5.21 0.07 -25.82
C GLU A 300 -5.12 1.26 -24.84
N THR A 301 -6.24 1.72 -24.31
CA THR A 301 -6.27 2.77 -23.27
C THR A 301 -5.57 2.31 -22.01
N SER A 302 -5.81 1.07 -21.60
CA SER A 302 -5.16 0.46 -20.43
C SER A 302 -3.64 0.36 -20.63
N VAL A 303 -3.19 -0.12 -21.80
CA VAL A 303 -1.76 -0.19 -22.14
C VAL A 303 -1.11 1.19 -22.10
N LYS A 304 -1.75 2.20 -22.71
CA LYS A 304 -1.26 3.58 -22.69
C LYS A 304 -1.13 4.12 -21.25
N ALA A 305 -2.12 3.88 -20.41
CA ALA A 305 -2.11 4.33 -19.02
C ALA A 305 -0.99 3.67 -18.20
N LEU A 306 -0.82 2.35 -18.36
CA LEU A 306 0.18 1.58 -17.63
C LEU A 306 1.60 1.85 -18.10
N SER A 307 1.82 2.18 -19.38
CA SER A 307 3.15 2.51 -19.90
C SER A 307 3.77 3.76 -19.28
N VAL A 308 2.97 4.65 -18.72
CA VAL A 308 3.40 5.88 -18.03
C VAL A 308 3.20 5.81 -16.50
N PHE A 309 2.77 4.68 -15.97
CA PHE A 309 2.58 4.49 -14.54
C PHE A 309 3.93 4.39 -13.83
N SER A 310 4.24 5.38 -13.00
CA SER A 310 5.52 5.48 -12.28
C SER A 310 5.53 4.72 -10.93
N GLY A 311 4.42 4.07 -10.58
CA GLY A 311 4.26 3.36 -9.30
C GLY A 311 3.55 4.17 -8.21
N VAL A 312 3.49 3.57 -7.03
CA VAL A 312 3.04 4.18 -5.78
C VAL A 312 4.29 4.57 -4.98
N LYS A 313 4.28 5.72 -4.32
CA LYS A 313 5.42 6.10 -3.47
C LYS A 313 5.70 5.01 -2.44
N ARG A 314 6.99 4.75 -2.22
CA ARG A 314 7.48 3.66 -1.38
C ARG A 314 7.12 2.24 -1.86
N ARG A 315 6.81 2.03 -3.16
CA ARG A 315 6.67 0.72 -3.81
C ARG A 315 7.64 0.67 -4.99
N PHE A 316 8.80 0.08 -4.80
CA PHE A 316 9.96 0.09 -5.70
C PHE A 316 10.25 1.50 -6.25
N GLN A 317 10.17 2.51 -5.38
CA GLN A 317 10.28 3.91 -5.77
C GLN A 317 11.73 4.29 -6.01
N THR A 318 12.06 4.72 -7.21
CA THR A 318 13.38 5.29 -7.52
C THR A 318 13.58 6.62 -6.77
N LYS A 319 14.62 6.69 -5.92
CA LYS A 319 15.06 7.91 -5.25
C LYS A 319 16.20 8.59 -5.98
N MET A 320 17.09 7.80 -6.57
CA MET A 320 18.22 8.29 -7.38
C MET A 320 18.64 7.21 -8.39
N LYS A 321 19.06 7.65 -9.57
CA LYS A 321 19.66 6.79 -10.60
C LYS A 321 20.75 7.56 -11.34
N GLU A 322 21.85 7.79 -10.65
CA GLU A 322 22.97 8.60 -11.12
C GLU A 322 24.29 7.97 -10.66
N HIS A 323 25.40 8.35 -11.28
CA HIS A 323 26.75 7.87 -10.94
C HIS A 323 26.92 6.34 -10.97
N GLY A 324 26.15 5.66 -11.84
CA GLY A 324 26.14 4.19 -11.93
C GLY A 324 25.38 3.50 -10.79
N VAL A 325 24.82 4.23 -9.83
CA VAL A 325 24.10 3.68 -8.68
C VAL A 325 22.59 3.92 -8.82
N TRP A 326 21.80 2.92 -8.45
CA TRP A 326 20.36 3.03 -8.38
C TRP A 326 19.89 2.87 -6.94
N ILE A 327 19.31 3.93 -6.36
CA ILE A 327 18.72 3.92 -5.01
C ILE A 327 17.21 3.83 -5.13
N VAL A 328 16.63 2.81 -4.50
CA VAL A 328 15.19 2.49 -4.49
C VAL A 328 14.70 2.46 -3.05
N ASP A 329 13.47 2.89 -2.82
CA ASP A 329 12.77 2.70 -1.55
C ASP A 329 11.54 1.80 -1.76
N ASP A 330 11.36 0.83 -0.85
CA ASP A 330 10.22 -0.08 -0.86
C ASP A 330 9.60 -0.22 0.54
N TYR A 331 8.30 -0.23 0.59
CA TYR A 331 7.54 -0.39 1.85
C TYR A 331 7.51 -1.84 2.35
N ALA A 332 8.06 -2.79 1.56
CA ALA A 332 8.09 -4.20 1.89
C ALA A 332 8.58 -4.44 3.32
N HIS A 333 7.75 -5.11 4.11
CA HIS A 333 7.97 -5.38 5.52
C HIS A 333 7.51 -6.77 5.95
N HIS A 334 6.86 -7.50 5.05
CA HIS A 334 6.53 -8.92 5.18
C HIS A 334 7.56 -9.76 4.41
N PRO A 335 7.96 -10.96 4.88
CA PRO A 335 8.94 -11.81 4.19
C PRO A 335 8.62 -12.06 2.72
N THR A 336 7.36 -12.33 2.39
CA THR A 336 6.90 -12.54 1.00
C THR A 336 7.15 -11.31 0.11
N GLU A 337 6.85 -10.11 0.62
CA GLU A 337 7.09 -8.84 -0.11
C GLU A 337 8.59 -8.60 -0.33
N ILE A 338 9.41 -8.82 0.71
CA ILE A 338 10.87 -8.65 0.66
C ILE A 338 11.46 -9.56 -0.41
N ALA A 339 11.13 -10.85 -0.37
CA ALA A 339 11.60 -11.83 -1.34
C ALA A 339 11.17 -11.45 -2.77
N ALA A 340 9.92 -11.05 -2.97
CA ALA A 340 9.41 -10.64 -4.28
C ALA A 340 10.15 -9.41 -4.84
N THR A 341 10.40 -8.40 -3.99
CA THR A 341 11.09 -7.16 -4.39
C THR A 341 12.57 -7.44 -4.71
N LEU A 342 13.27 -8.21 -3.86
CA LEU A 342 14.68 -8.57 -4.10
C LEU A 342 14.86 -9.42 -5.35
N LYS A 343 13.97 -10.38 -5.57
CA LYS A 343 13.96 -11.20 -6.78
C LYS A 343 13.76 -10.34 -8.02
N ALA A 344 12.80 -9.43 -8.00
CA ALA A 344 12.56 -8.49 -9.10
C ALA A 344 13.82 -7.64 -9.40
N ALA A 345 14.49 -7.13 -8.37
CA ALA A 345 15.74 -6.38 -8.51
C ALA A 345 16.85 -7.22 -9.16
N LYS A 346 16.99 -8.48 -8.75
CA LYS A 346 17.98 -9.42 -9.29
C LYS A 346 17.71 -9.75 -10.76
N GLU A 347 16.46 -10.00 -11.12
CA GLU A 347 16.02 -10.30 -12.48
C GLU A 347 16.23 -9.13 -13.47
N MET A 348 16.35 -7.88 -12.97
CA MET A 348 16.68 -6.72 -13.79
C MET A 348 18.15 -6.68 -14.27
N GLY A 349 18.94 -7.69 -13.94
CA GLY A 349 20.31 -7.86 -14.43
C GLY A 349 21.34 -6.93 -13.80
N ARG A 350 21.10 -6.45 -12.58
CA ARG A 350 22.09 -5.68 -11.82
C ARG A 350 23.17 -6.59 -11.23
N HIS A 351 24.41 -6.11 -11.24
CA HIS A 351 25.54 -6.92 -10.76
C HIS A 351 25.45 -7.21 -9.26
N ARG A 352 25.01 -6.23 -8.44
CA ARG A 352 24.93 -6.40 -7.00
C ARG A 352 23.69 -5.68 -6.42
N VAL A 353 22.92 -6.39 -5.62
CA VAL A 353 21.75 -5.88 -4.89
C VAL A 353 22.11 -5.73 -3.41
N ILE A 354 22.10 -4.51 -2.91
CA ILE A 354 22.27 -4.17 -1.50
C ILE A 354 20.87 -3.93 -0.91
N CYS A 355 20.51 -4.64 0.14
CA CYS A 355 19.27 -4.43 0.86
C CYS A 355 19.56 -3.83 2.24
N ALA A 356 18.98 -2.67 2.53
CA ALA A 356 18.94 -2.08 3.86
C ALA A 356 17.52 -2.25 4.43
N PHE A 357 17.37 -3.05 5.47
CA PHE A 357 16.07 -3.45 6.01
C PHE A 357 15.87 -2.99 7.46
N GLN A 358 14.68 -2.45 7.73
CA GLN A 358 14.21 -2.13 9.08
C GLN A 358 13.01 -3.03 9.43
N PRO A 359 13.16 -3.94 10.41
CA PRO A 359 12.03 -4.71 10.92
C PRO A 359 10.95 -3.78 11.49
N HIS A 360 9.68 -4.15 11.30
CA HIS A 360 8.54 -3.34 11.71
C HIS A 360 7.66 -4.14 12.65
N ARG A 361 7.50 -3.66 13.90
CA ARG A 361 6.83 -4.26 15.05
C ARG A 361 7.57 -5.47 15.65
N TYR A 362 7.59 -5.51 16.96
CA TYR A 362 8.18 -6.64 17.71
C TYR A 362 7.36 -7.93 17.53
N SER A 363 6.03 -7.81 17.52
CA SER A 363 5.11 -8.92 17.33
C SER A 363 5.35 -9.64 16.00
N ARG A 364 5.42 -8.90 14.88
CA ARG A 364 5.70 -9.46 13.56
C ARG A 364 7.09 -10.08 13.48
N THR A 365 8.11 -9.40 14.01
CA THR A 365 9.48 -9.90 14.03
C THR A 365 9.58 -11.24 14.75
N LYS A 366 8.85 -11.41 15.85
CA LYS A 366 8.76 -12.66 16.60
C LYS A 366 8.02 -13.75 15.84
N LEU A 367 6.84 -13.41 15.27
CA LEU A 367 5.95 -14.37 14.64
C LEU A 367 6.56 -14.98 13.38
N LEU A 368 7.19 -14.16 12.53
CA LEU A 368 7.67 -14.52 11.20
C LEU A 368 9.21 -14.67 11.15
N GLN A 369 9.87 -14.97 12.26
CA GLN A 369 11.33 -15.01 12.33
C GLN A 369 11.96 -16.03 11.38
N GLU A 370 11.33 -17.18 11.19
CA GLU A 370 11.83 -18.24 10.29
C GLU A 370 11.70 -17.79 8.84
N GLU A 371 10.55 -17.25 8.45
CA GLU A 371 10.28 -16.75 7.11
C GLU A 371 11.21 -15.58 6.76
N PHE A 372 11.49 -14.69 7.72
CA PHE A 372 12.49 -13.63 7.53
C PHE A 372 13.89 -14.19 7.27
N SER A 373 14.25 -15.34 7.86
CA SER A 373 15.57 -15.93 7.64
C SER A 373 15.83 -16.29 6.18
N GLU A 374 14.79 -16.55 5.40
CA GLU A 374 14.84 -16.95 3.99
C GLU A 374 14.65 -15.79 3.01
N ALA A 375 13.95 -14.73 3.44
CA ALA A 375 13.47 -13.66 2.57
C ALA A 375 14.56 -12.88 1.81
N PHE A 376 15.82 -12.94 2.30
CA PHE A 376 16.93 -12.14 1.78
C PHE A 376 17.87 -12.88 0.83
N ILE A 377 17.45 -14.02 0.27
CA ILE A 377 18.30 -14.86 -0.58
C ILE A 377 18.87 -14.10 -1.79
N ASP A 378 18.07 -13.24 -2.42
CA ASP A 378 18.42 -12.52 -3.63
C ASP A 378 19.20 -11.20 -3.37
N ALA A 379 19.46 -10.82 -2.12
CA ALA A 379 20.36 -9.72 -1.79
C ALA A 379 21.83 -10.21 -1.72
N ASP A 380 22.76 -9.42 -2.27
CA ASP A 380 24.19 -9.73 -2.22
C ASP A 380 24.86 -9.17 -0.96
N VAL A 381 24.36 -8.06 -0.43
CA VAL A 381 24.84 -7.42 0.81
C VAL A 381 23.62 -6.95 1.62
N LEU A 382 23.67 -7.15 2.93
CA LEU A 382 22.60 -6.80 3.84
C LEU A 382 23.05 -5.78 4.89
N PHE A 383 22.16 -4.82 5.12
CA PHE A 383 22.21 -3.92 6.25
C PHE A 383 20.90 -4.01 7.02
N PHE A 384 20.98 -4.19 8.34
CA PHE A 384 19.83 -4.22 9.22
C PHE A 384 19.90 -3.08 10.23
N THR A 385 18.75 -2.53 10.61
CA THR A 385 18.63 -1.56 11.69
C THR A 385 17.85 -2.15 12.86
N ASP A 386 17.69 -1.35 13.92
CA ASP A 386 16.82 -1.72 15.02
C ASP A 386 15.34 -1.74 14.59
N ILE A 387 14.51 -2.42 15.37
CA ILE A 387 13.07 -2.60 15.09
C ILE A 387 12.35 -1.25 15.22
N TYR A 388 11.54 -0.89 14.21
CA TYR A 388 10.58 0.20 14.31
C TYR A 388 9.36 -0.30 15.09
N ALA A 389 9.18 0.21 16.31
CA ALA A 389 8.19 -0.30 17.26
C ALA A 389 6.73 -0.08 16.82
N ALA A 390 6.43 0.99 16.07
CA ALA A 390 5.08 1.36 15.63
C ALA A 390 4.05 1.39 16.80
N GLY A 391 4.48 1.88 17.96
CA GLY A 391 3.62 1.97 19.16
C GLY A 391 3.59 0.71 20.03
N GLU A 392 4.22 -0.38 19.61
CA GLU A 392 4.32 -1.60 20.44
C GLU A 392 5.37 -1.45 21.55
N SER A 393 5.13 -2.08 22.70
CA SER A 393 6.13 -2.25 23.74
C SER A 393 7.16 -3.32 23.35
N PRO A 394 8.42 -3.18 23.75
CA PRO A 394 9.44 -4.19 23.50
C PRO A 394 9.05 -5.57 24.05
N ILE A 395 9.34 -6.62 23.29
CA ILE A 395 9.14 -8.02 23.71
C ILE A 395 10.49 -8.60 24.15
N GLN A 396 10.55 -9.22 25.30
CA GLN A 396 11.78 -9.82 25.83
C GLN A 396 12.38 -10.83 24.83
N GLY A 397 13.67 -10.66 24.53
CA GLY A 397 14.42 -11.51 23.59
C GLY A 397 14.19 -11.21 22.11
N ILE A 398 13.42 -10.15 21.79
CA ILE A 398 13.17 -9.69 20.42
C ILE A 398 13.77 -8.30 20.25
N ASP A 399 14.84 -8.21 19.47
CA ASP A 399 15.54 -6.96 19.16
C ASP A 399 16.00 -6.93 17.70
N GLY A 400 16.63 -5.83 17.27
CA GLY A 400 17.08 -5.64 15.89
C GLY A 400 18.15 -6.62 15.42
N THR A 401 18.77 -7.40 16.33
CA THR A 401 19.80 -8.40 15.99
C THR A 401 19.21 -9.79 15.69
N LEU A 402 17.94 -10.03 15.99
CA LEU A 402 17.31 -11.34 15.81
C LEU A 402 17.37 -11.79 14.36
N ILE A 403 16.79 -11.00 13.44
CA ILE A 403 16.74 -11.35 12.01
C ILE A 403 18.15 -11.46 11.41
N PRO A 404 19.09 -10.50 11.57
CA PRO A 404 20.45 -10.65 11.02
C PRO A 404 21.16 -11.89 11.53
N ASN A 405 20.96 -12.30 12.79
CA ASN A 405 21.55 -13.52 13.33
C ASN A 405 20.96 -14.80 12.68
N LEU A 406 19.66 -14.84 12.42
CA LEU A 406 19.01 -15.95 11.74
C LEU A 406 19.47 -16.05 10.28
N VAL A 407 19.50 -14.92 9.58
CA VAL A 407 19.98 -14.84 8.19
C VAL A 407 21.47 -15.27 8.12
N LYS A 408 22.31 -14.86 9.10
CA LYS A 408 23.73 -15.26 9.15
C LYS A 408 23.91 -16.76 9.34
N ARG A 409 23.06 -17.40 10.15
CA ARG A 409 23.09 -18.88 10.29
C ARG A 409 22.72 -19.58 9.01
N ARG A 410 21.75 -19.05 8.27
CA ARG A 410 21.25 -19.65 7.02
C ARG A 410 22.17 -19.40 5.83
N PHE A 411 22.79 -18.21 5.77
CA PHE A 411 23.69 -17.78 4.70
C PHE A 411 25.04 -17.30 5.30
N PRO A 412 25.92 -18.22 5.74
CA PRO A 412 27.14 -17.88 6.48
C PRO A 412 28.10 -16.96 5.71
N ASP A 413 28.14 -17.08 4.38
CA ASP A 413 29.07 -16.31 3.52
C ASP A 413 28.50 -14.93 3.12
N LYS A 414 27.23 -14.65 3.41
CA LYS A 414 26.60 -13.39 3.03
C LYS A 414 27.09 -12.24 3.90
N PRO A 415 27.56 -11.12 3.29
CA PRO A 415 27.93 -9.92 4.06
C PRO A 415 26.69 -9.32 4.74
N ILE A 416 26.70 -9.30 6.07
CA ILE A 416 25.62 -8.79 6.90
C ILE A 416 26.18 -7.74 7.85
N ASN A 417 25.58 -6.56 7.87
CA ASN A 417 25.94 -5.44 8.70
C ASN A 417 24.74 -5.05 9.56
N TYR A 418 24.97 -4.77 10.84
CA TYR A 418 23.95 -4.21 11.72
C TYR A 418 24.34 -2.78 12.09
N VAL A 419 23.45 -1.83 11.81
CA VAL A 419 23.61 -0.41 12.12
C VAL A 419 22.38 0.02 12.91
N LYS A 420 22.53 0.19 14.21
CA LYS A 420 21.41 0.36 15.15
C LYS A 420 20.44 1.48 14.71
N ASN A 421 20.97 2.67 14.46
CA ASN A 421 20.16 3.84 14.17
C ASN A 421 20.05 4.08 12.66
N VAL A 422 18.87 4.42 12.18
CA VAL A 422 18.62 4.72 10.77
C VAL A 422 19.45 5.93 10.29
N GLU A 423 19.69 6.90 11.17
CA GLU A 423 20.44 8.12 10.89
C GLU A 423 21.93 7.86 10.61
N ASP A 424 22.50 6.77 11.14
CA ASP A 424 23.88 6.38 10.91
C ASP A 424 24.07 5.54 9.64
N LEU A 425 22.98 4.94 9.16
CA LEU A 425 22.97 4.01 8.02
C LEU A 425 23.49 4.64 6.70
N PRO A 426 23.17 5.90 6.34
CA PRO A 426 23.65 6.50 5.10
C PRO A 426 25.18 6.53 4.95
N LYS A 427 25.90 6.74 6.05
CA LYS A 427 27.36 6.77 6.06
C LYS A 427 27.97 5.38 5.81
N GLU A 428 27.38 4.35 6.40
CA GLU A 428 27.84 2.97 6.21
C GLU A 428 27.50 2.45 4.80
N LEU A 429 26.32 2.78 4.31
CA LEU A 429 25.92 2.48 2.94
C LEU A 429 26.83 3.17 1.90
N TYR A 430 27.20 4.45 2.14
CA TYR A 430 28.10 5.19 1.25
C TYR A 430 29.48 4.53 1.13
N LYS A 431 30.01 3.94 2.21
CA LYS A 431 31.28 3.18 2.18
C LYS A 431 31.17 1.85 1.42
N ALA A 432 29.98 1.25 1.42
CA ALA A 432 29.76 -0.09 0.85
C ALA A 432 29.38 -0.08 -0.61
N ILE A 433 28.77 1.01 -1.09
CA ILE A 433 28.21 1.12 -2.44
C ILE A 433 29.31 1.24 -3.49
N LYS A 434 29.08 0.60 -4.63
CA LYS A 434 29.99 0.61 -5.80
C LYS A 434 29.22 0.98 -7.06
N PRO A 435 29.88 1.40 -8.14
CA PRO A 435 29.24 1.53 -9.45
C PRO A 435 28.50 0.25 -9.85
N ASP A 436 27.36 0.40 -10.51
CA ASP A 436 26.42 -0.65 -10.94
C ASP A 436 25.63 -1.36 -9.83
N ASP A 437 25.75 -0.90 -8.58
CA ASP A 437 24.90 -1.39 -7.50
C ASP A 437 23.46 -0.88 -7.59
N MET A 438 22.54 -1.74 -7.16
CA MET A 438 21.21 -1.33 -6.76
C MET A 438 21.11 -1.40 -5.23
N LEU A 439 20.83 -0.28 -4.60
CA LEU A 439 20.50 -0.21 -3.18
C LEU A 439 18.99 -0.10 -3.00
N ILE A 440 18.44 -0.94 -2.15
CA ILE A 440 17.01 -0.90 -1.80
C ILE A 440 16.87 -0.71 -0.30
N THR A 441 16.24 0.40 0.13
CA THR A 441 15.77 0.56 1.49
C THR A 441 14.41 -0.09 1.63
N MET A 442 14.22 -0.98 2.62
CA MET A 442 12.99 -1.75 2.82
C MET A 442 12.47 -1.64 4.25
N GLY A 443 11.17 -1.39 4.38
CA GLY A 443 10.49 -1.37 5.68
C GLY A 443 9.34 -0.37 5.75
N ALA A 444 8.36 -0.64 6.61
CA ALA A 444 7.19 0.22 6.81
C ALA A 444 7.48 1.42 7.74
N GLY A 445 8.65 1.43 8.42
CA GLY A 445 9.09 2.51 9.31
C GLY A 445 9.74 3.68 8.57
N ASN A 446 10.76 4.27 9.22
CA ASN A 446 11.43 5.48 8.75
C ASN A 446 12.71 5.22 7.93
N ILE A 447 13.02 3.98 7.58
CA ILE A 447 14.24 3.62 6.84
C ILE A 447 14.37 4.30 5.47
N TYR A 448 13.25 4.69 4.83
CA TYR A 448 13.25 5.45 3.59
C TYR A 448 14.10 6.72 3.67
N MET A 449 14.20 7.34 4.87
CA MET A 449 15.02 8.52 5.11
C MET A 449 16.50 8.25 4.85
N ALA A 450 16.99 7.05 5.18
CA ALA A 450 18.37 6.67 4.91
C ALA A 450 18.69 6.65 3.41
N GLY A 451 17.77 6.18 2.57
CA GLY A 451 17.91 6.22 1.10
C GLY A 451 17.93 7.64 0.56
N GLU A 452 17.07 8.52 1.08
CA GLU A 452 17.02 9.95 0.70
C GLU A 452 18.28 10.71 1.15
N MET A 453 18.73 10.48 2.37
CA MET A 453 19.97 11.06 2.90
C MET A 453 21.18 10.61 2.10
N LEU A 454 21.28 9.34 1.74
CA LEU A 454 22.34 8.81 0.90
C LEU A 454 22.32 9.43 -0.51
N ALA A 455 21.16 9.52 -1.12
CA ALA A 455 21.00 10.17 -2.43
C ALA A 455 21.49 11.64 -2.40
N ASN A 456 21.21 12.36 -1.32
CA ASN A 456 21.69 13.73 -1.12
C ASN A 456 23.20 13.80 -0.89
N LEU A 457 23.79 12.87 -0.14
CA LEU A 457 25.23 12.74 0.03
C LEU A 457 25.94 12.54 -1.31
N MET A 458 25.42 11.62 -2.13
CA MET A 458 26.00 11.30 -3.44
C MET A 458 25.91 12.46 -4.43
N LYS A 459 24.89 13.32 -4.31
CA LYS A 459 24.75 14.55 -5.12
C LYS A 459 25.62 15.71 -4.64
N GLY A 460 26.49 15.49 -3.65
CA GLY A 460 27.36 16.53 -3.07
C GLY A 460 26.61 17.56 -2.22
N LYS A 461 25.33 17.32 -1.91
CA LYS A 461 24.55 18.09 -0.95
C LYS A 461 24.77 17.42 0.42
N GLY A 462 25.61 18.01 1.27
CA GLY A 462 25.87 17.46 2.63
C GLY A 462 24.57 17.09 3.36
N LEU A 463 24.66 16.26 4.41
CA LEU A 463 23.54 15.89 5.28
C LEU A 463 22.81 17.16 5.72
N SER A 464 21.63 17.43 5.20
CA SER A 464 20.86 18.61 5.60
C SER A 464 20.38 18.43 7.05
N SER A 465 20.33 19.53 7.79
CA SER A 465 19.87 19.57 9.20
C SER A 465 18.38 19.20 9.35
N ASP A 466 17.65 19.05 8.26
CA ASP A 466 16.20 18.85 8.24
C ASP A 466 15.74 17.45 8.68
N TYR A 467 16.68 16.51 8.85
CA TYR A 467 16.40 15.12 9.27
C TYR A 467 16.68 14.85 10.76
N LYS A 468 16.81 15.91 11.59
CA LYS A 468 17.06 15.80 13.04
C LYS A 468 15.82 15.95 13.92
N LYS A 469 14.66 15.53 13.45
CA LYS A 469 13.44 15.52 14.28
C LYS A 469 12.74 14.16 14.26
#